data_c52c5748ea9111415c56e1c3dc7bfa4d
#
_entry.id   c52c5748ea9111415c56e1c3dc7bfa4d
#
_cell.length_a   1.000
_cell.length_b   1.000
_cell.length_c   1.000
_cell.angle_alpha   90.00
_cell.angle_beta   90.00
_cell.angle_gamma   90.00
#
_symmetry.space_group_name_H-M   'P 1'
#
loop_
_entity.id
_entity.type
_entity.pdbx_description
1 polymer ?
#
loop_
_entity_poly.entity_id
_entity_poly.type
_entity_poly.pdbx_seq_one_letter_code
_entity_poly.pdbx_strand_id
1 'polypeptide(L)'
;AWAAGGRARCGPARMPRAVRCRLVPSVPVLLRGTVLRTLSDLGLTTAAVTDRSLSRLAQGLVGSEVLRIAGEVRAAIATGRTICNLTVGDFDPKEFPLPAKLAADIKGALDAGHSNYPPSNGIPELRKAVVEFYVRELGLEYPVDSVVIAAGARPLIYATYKTLVDAGDTVVFPVPSWNNNHYIYMTGAKGVPLEVTREHQFHPTPEQIAAVLPQARLIALSSPLNPTGTTMRPEVLERISRMVVDENARRATTGERPVFIMYDQVYWATAFDTGLPLSPPALVPEVAPYTVLIDAISKSLAATGLRVGWGLAHPAIIARMSDLLGHVGAWAPKPEQVATAAFVRDKAAWDQYRGEMAERLRARLDLLHAGFTRMRSRGIPVEAVSPEGTLYLSVRFPLGVTVRGRALTTNEDVRRLLLDEAGIAVVPFQAFALPHEDGWFRISVGAVSVEAVRAGLERIEALFSELAR
;
A
#
# COMPACT_ATOMS: atom_id res chain seq x y z
N ALA A 1 58.96 -25.12 21.15
CA ALA A 1 60.42 -24.96 21.21
C ALA A 1 60.89 -24.25 19.97
N TRP A 2 61.68 -23.23 20.25
CA TRP A 2 62.54 -22.35 19.49
C TRP A 2 61.87 -21.14 18.86
N ALA A 3 61.96 -19.94 19.28
CA ALA A 3 62.87 -18.95 19.86
C ALA A 3 63.77 -18.25 18.84
N ALA A 4 63.72 -16.92 18.93
CA ALA A 4 64.68 -15.86 18.57
C ALA A 4 64.76 -15.51 17.05
N GLY A 5 64.63 -14.27 16.57
CA GLY A 5 65.08 -13.00 17.16
C GLY A 5 65.78 -12.26 16.02
N GLY A 6 65.35 -11.09 15.63
CA GLY A 6 66.03 -10.28 14.62
C GLY A 6 65.43 -8.87 14.51
N ARG A 7 65.97 -7.92 15.25
CA ARG A 7 65.69 -6.48 15.04
C ARG A 7 66.37 -6.00 13.77
N ALA A 8 65.62 -5.40 12.85
CA ALA A 8 66.17 -4.62 11.75
C ALA A 8 65.64 -3.19 11.86
N ARG A 9 66.54 -2.25 11.71
CA ARG A 9 66.41 -0.77 11.90
C ARG A 9 65.61 -0.16 10.76
N CYS A 10 64.73 0.77 11.07
CA CYS A 10 64.08 1.64 10.09
C CYS A 10 65.06 2.61 9.47
N GLY A 11 65.12 2.59 8.13
CA GLY A 11 65.65 3.68 7.30
C GLY A 11 64.50 4.41 6.60
N PRO A 12 64.61 5.70 6.25
CA PRO A 12 63.47 6.48 5.77
C PRO A 12 63.06 6.06 4.36
N ALA A 13 61.85 5.56 4.24
CA ALA A 13 61.26 5.20 2.96
C ALA A 13 60.82 6.46 2.21
N ARG A 14 61.36 6.64 1.01
CA ARG A 14 60.95 7.64 0.02
C ARG A 14 59.48 7.38 -0.40
N MET A 15 58.65 8.44 -0.42
CA MET A 15 57.33 8.41 -1.03
C MET A 15 57.37 7.98 -2.49
N PRO A 16 56.55 7.05 -2.95
CA PRO A 16 56.40 6.77 -4.36
C PRO A 16 55.62 7.88 -5.05
N ARG A 17 56.11 8.31 -6.22
CA ARG A 17 55.52 9.29 -7.14
C ARG A 17 54.07 8.89 -7.47
N ALA A 18 53.18 9.89 -7.54
CA ALA A 18 51.83 9.78 -8.02
C ALA A 18 51.73 8.96 -9.32
N VAL A 19 51.09 7.82 -9.23
CA VAL A 19 50.68 7.04 -10.41
C VAL A 19 49.53 7.80 -11.07
N ARG A 20 49.84 8.47 -12.19
CA ARG A 20 48.78 8.97 -13.08
C ARG A 20 47.98 7.76 -13.55
N CYS A 21 46.74 7.66 -13.06
CA CYS A 21 45.75 6.75 -13.64
C CYS A 21 45.53 7.17 -15.10
N ARG A 22 46.15 6.46 -16.04
CA ARG A 22 45.75 6.54 -17.44
C ARG A 22 44.36 5.92 -17.51
N LEU A 23 43.39 6.73 -17.88
CA LEU A 23 42.11 6.23 -18.37
C LEU A 23 42.42 5.24 -19.50
N VAL A 24 42.28 3.96 -19.22
CA VAL A 24 42.26 2.93 -20.24
C VAL A 24 40.97 3.16 -21.03
N PRO A 25 41.05 3.44 -22.35
CA PRO A 25 39.82 3.52 -23.13
C PRO A 25 39.14 2.13 -23.01
N SER A 26 37.85 2.12 -22.64
CA SER A 26 37.04 0.93 -22.68
C SER A 26 37.00 0.39 -24.10
N VAL A 27 37.85 -0.59 -24.37
CA VAL A 27 37.80 -1.34 -25.63
C VAL A 27 36.50 -2.18 -25.53
N PRO A 28 35.52 -1.98 -26.42
CA PRO A 28 34.41 -2.87 -26.49
C PRO A 28 34.95 -4.26 -26.84
N VAL A 29 34.71 -5.23 -25.95
CA VAL A 29 34.96 -6.65 -26.27
C VAL A 29 33.94 -7.02 -27.34
N LEU A 30 34.32 -6.83 -28.61
CA LEU A 30 33.60 -7.32 -29.75
C LEU A 30 33.73 -8.87 -29.73
N LEU A 31 32.68 -9.53 -29.27
CA LEU A 31 32.48 -10.96 -29.54
C LEU A 31 32.57 -11.14 -31.07
N ARG A 32 33.55 -11.92 -31.54
CA ARG A 32 33.75 -12.18 -32.96
C ARG A 32 32.42 -12.65 -33.58
N GLY A 33 31.87 -11.86 -34.48
CA GLY A 33 30.68 -12.20 -35.26
C GLY A 33 29.36 -11.55 -34.84
N THR A 34 29.32 -10.74 -33.76
CA THR A 34 28.08 -10.04 -33.38
C THR A 34 28.05 -8.65 -34.00
N VAL A 35 27.20 -8.45 -34.98
CA VAL A 35 26.88 -7.11 -35.50
C VAL A 35 26.01 -6.42 -34.46
N LEU A 36 26.52 -5.31 -33.86
CA LEU A 36 25.70 -4.43 -33.01
C LEU A 36 24.62 -3.80 -33.90
N ARG A 37 23.35 -4.18 -33.65
CA ARG A 37 22.19 -3.55 -34.32
C ARG A 37 21.76 -2.33 -33.49
N THR A 38 21.52 -1.24 -34.18
CA THR A 38 20.94 -0.04 -33.56
C THR A 38 19.45 -0.21 -33.32
N LEU A 39 18.83 0.67 -32.50
CA LEU A 39 17.37 0.67 -32.32
C LEU A 39 16.63 0.82 -33.64
N SER A 40 17.19 1.58 -34.59
CA SER A 40 16.65 1.72 -35.96
C SER A 40 16.72 0.41 -36.74
N ASP A 41 17.86 -0.33 -36.66
CA ASP A 41 18.00 -1.63 -37.33
C ASP A 41 17.02 -2.69 -36.77
N LEU A 42 16.64 -2.55 -35.50
CA LEU A 42 15.65 -3.41 -34.83
C LEU A 42 14.19 -2.97 -35.13
N GLY A 43 13.99 -1.86 -35.83
CA GLY A 43 12.68 -1.30 -36.13
C GLY A 43 11.95 -0.71 -34.91
N LEU A 44 12.64 -0.54 -33.77
CA LEU A 44 12.01 -0.05 -32.52
C LEU A 44 11.64 1.43 -32.56
N THR A 45 12.15 2.17 -33.54
CA THR A 45 11.81 3.59 -33.80
C THR A 45 10.73 3.80 -34.84
N THR A 46 10.22 2.72 -35.43
CA THR A 46 9.16 2.79 -36.46
C THR A 46 7.79 2.77 -35.82
N ALA A 47 6.78 3.35 -36.51
CA ALA A 47 5.38 3.30 -36.10
C ALA A 47 4.73 1.91 -36.38
N ALA A 48 5.51 0.84 -36.50
CA ALA A 48 5.01 -0.51 -36.78
C ALA A 48 4.13 -1.07 -35.67
N VAL A 49 4.42 -0.69 -34.42
CA VAL A 49 3.60 -1.04 -33.25
C VAL A 49 2.82 0.20 -32.83
N THR A 50 1.51 0.13 -32.95
CA THR A 50 0.56 1.19 -32.58
C THR A 50 -0.43 0.66 -31.55
N ASP A 51 -1.28 1.52 -31.00
CA ASP A 51 -2.36 1.10 -30.09
C ASP A 51 -3.23 -0.03 -30.69
N ARG A 52 -3.42 -0.05 -32.04
CA ARG A 52 -4.14 -1.13 -32.73
C ARG A 52 -3.48 -2.50 -32.61
N SER A 53 -2.18 -2.55 -32.30
CA SER A 53 -1.42 -3.80 -32.07
C SER A 53 -1.65 -4.39 -30.70
N LEU A 54 -2.23 -3.63 -29.77
CA LEU A 54 -2.45 -4.03 -28.39
C LEU A 54 -3.84 -4.68 -28.22
N SER A 55 -3.99 -5.51 -27.18
CA SER A 55 -5.31 -6.03 -26.80
C SER A 55 -6.22 -4.88 -26.33
N ARG A 56 -7.55 -5.05 -26.43
CA ARG A 56 -8.50 -4.07 -25.89
C ARG A 56 -8.28 -3.78 -24.40
N LEU A 57 -7.93 -4.81 -23.63
CA LEU A 57 -7.58 -4.66 -22.22
C LEU A 57 -6.38 -3.70 -22.07
N ALA A 58 -5.30 -3.93 -22.81
CA ALA A 58 -4.10 -3.11 -22.69
C ALA A 58 -4.33 -1.66 -23.15
N GLN A 59 -5.14 -1.45 -24.19
CA GLN A 59 -5.47 -0.10 -24.68
C GLN A 59 -6.22 0.75 -23.64
N GLY A 60 -7.09 0.15 -22.83
CA GLY A 60 -7.86 0.86 -21.81
C GLY A 60 -7.24 0.88 -20.41
N LEU A 61 -6.04 0.30 -20.24
CA LEU A 61 -5.33 0.39 -18.96
C LEU A 61 -4.82 1.82 -18.73
N VAL A 62 -5.23 2.39 -17.60
CA VAL A 62 -4.77 3.70 -17.16
C VAL A 62 -3.71 3.49 -16.07
N GLY A 63 -2.60 4.22 -16.16
CA GLY A 63 -1.56 4.22 -15.14
C GLY A 63 -2.08 4.79 -13.81
N SER A 64 -1.43 4.42 -12.72
CA SER A 64 -1.78 4.96 -11.40
C SER A 64 -1.49 6.45 -11.31
N GLU A 65 -2.50 7.27 -11.03
CA GLU A 65 -2.38 8.71 -10.83
C GLU A 65 -1.41 9.05 -9.67
N VAL A 66 -1.43 8.24 -8.60
CA VAL A 66 -0.48 8.37 -7.48
C VAL A 66 0.96 8.20 -7.95
N LEU A 67 1.22 7.26 -8.89
CA LEU A 67 2.57 7.07 -9.44
C LEU A 67 2.97 8.20 -10.39
N ARG A 68 2.04 8.77 -11.13
CA ARG A 68 2.26 9.95 -11.98
C ARG A 68 2.69 11.15 -11.13
N ILE A 69 1.92 11.45 -10.06
CA ILE A 69 2.25 12.52 -9.11
C ILE A 69 3.62 12.27 -8.46
N ALA A 70 3.89 11.05 -8.01
CA ALA A 70 5.20 10.69 -7.45
C ALA A 70 6.34 10.87 -8.46
N GLY A 71 6.08 10.68 -9.76
CA GLY A 71 7.04 10.96 -10.84
C GLY A 71 7.35 12.45 -10.97
N GLU A 72 6.33 13.31 -10.97
CA GLU A 72 6.49 14.77 -10.98
C GLU A 72 7.31 15.28 -9.78
N VAL A 73 7.00 14.76 -8.60
CA VAL A 73 7.72 15.12 -7.36
C VAL A 73 9.20 14.72 -7.45
N ARG A 74 9.50 13.51 -7.93
CA ARG A 74 10.89 13.07 -8.13
C ARG A 74 11.64 13.97 -9.14
N ALA A 75 10.99 14.34 -10.24
CA ALA A 75 11.56 15.26 -11.22
C ALA A 75 11.86 16.63 -10.59
N ALA A 76 10.95 17.17 -9.80
CA ALA A 76 11.14 18.44 -9.10
C ALA A 76 12.28 18.37 -8.06
N ILE A 77 12.40 17.27 -7.31
CA ILE A 77 13.52 17.06 -6.38
C ILE A 77 14.86 17.00 -7.15
N ALA A 78 14.90 16.33 -8.30
CA ALA A 78 16.08 16.21 -9.14
C ALA A 78 16.59 17.58 -9.65
N THR A 79 15.74 18.61 -9.72
CA THR A 79 16.16 20.00 -10.03
C THR A 79 16.71 20.77 -8.83
N GLY A 80 16.89 20.13 -7.67
CA GLY A 80 17.43 20.76 -6.45
C GLY A 80 16.38 21.40 -5.54
N ARG A 81 15.08 21.25 -5.82
CA ARG A 81 14.01 21.78 -4.97
C ARG A 81 13.88 20.98 -3.67
N THR A 82 13.78 21.67 -2.54
CA THR A 82 13.47 21.05 -1.24
C THR A 82 11.97 20.80 -1.14
N ILE A 83 11.55 19.54 -1.17
CA ILE A 83 10.16 19.15 -1.14
C ILE A 83 9.90 18.22 0.04
N CYS A 84 8.91 18.57 0.88
CA CYS A 84 8.32 17.64 1.84
C CYS A 84 7.34 16.74 1.08
N ASN A 85 7.79 15.51 0.79
CA ASN A 85 7.05 14.59 -0.06
C ASN A 85 6.06 13.73 0.75
N LEU A 86 4.81 14.20 0.83
CA LEU A 86 3.71 13.53 1.54
C LEU A 86 2.83 12.67 0.58
N THR A 87 3.35 12.30 -0.59
CA THR A 87 2.59 11.50 -1.58
C THR A 87 2.81 10.00 -1.46
N VAL A 88 3.93 9.56 -0.89
CA VAL A 88 4.42 8.19 -0.99
C VAL A 88 3.71 7.29 0.03
N GLY A 89 2.94 6.32 -0.45
CA GLY A 89 2.33 5.28 0.38
C GLY A 89 3.31 4.15 0.73
N ASP A 90 4.53 4.51 1.15
CA ASP A 90 5.64 3.63 1.47
C ASP A 90 6.40 4.16 2.70
N PHE A 91 7.38 3.42 3.17
CA PHE A 91 8.20 3.77 4.31
C PHE A 91 9.64 4.03 3.89
N ASP A 92 10.23 5.15 4.37
CA ASP A 92 11.67 5.37 4.26
C ASP A 92 12.37 4.50 5.33
N PRO A 93 13.32 3.63 4.95
CA PRO A 93 14.02 2.77 5.90
C PRO A 93 14.83 3.50 7.00
N LYS A 94 15.13 4.79 6.81
CA LYS A 94 15.79 5.61 7.84
C LYS A 94 14.80 6.03 8.93
N GLU A 95 13.56 6.31 8.54
CA GLU A 95 12.50 6.75 9.44
C GLU A 95 11.74 5.57 10.06
N PHE A 96 11.55 4.51 9.27
CA PHE A 96 10.84 3.30 9.63
C PHE A 96 11.69 2.07 9.25
N PRO A 97 12.70 1.73 10.06
CA PRO A 97 13.58 0.60 9.77
C PRO A 97 12.81 -0.73 9.84
N LEU A 98 13.22 -1.66 8.98
CA LEU A 98 12.76 -3.05 9.05
C LEU A 98 13.10 -3.66 10.41
N PRO A 99 12.26 -4.53 11.01
CA PRO A 99 12.64 -5.25 12.24
C PRO A 99 13.98 -5.95 12.07
N ALA A 100 14.92 -5.68 12.97
CA ALA A 100 16.29 -6.23 12.89
C ALA A 100 16.31 -7.75 12.85
N LYS A 101 15.43 -8.39 13.64
CA LYS A 101 15.24 -9.84 13.64
C LYS A 101 14.79 -10.36 12.30
N LEU A 102 13.78 -9.73 11.67
CA LEU A 102 13.30 -10.13 10.34
C LEU A 102 14.42 -10.04 9.29
N ALA A 103 15.20 -8.96 9.32
CA ALA A 103 16.33 -8.78 8.42
C ALA A 103 17.42 -9.85 8.63
N ALA A 104 17.71 -10.22 9.86
CA ALA A 104 18.67 -11.27 10.20
C ALA A 104 18.15 -12.66 9.75
N ASP A 105 16.90 -12.96 10.01
CA ASP A 105 16.27 -14.23 9.65
C ASP A 105 16.22 -14.42 8.11
N ILE A 106 16.00 -13.36 7.32
CA ILE A 106 16.07 -13.42 5.84
C ILE A 106 17.48 -13.77 5.38
N LYS A 107 18.52 -13.13 5.95
CA LYS A 107 19.91 -13.44 5.64
C LYS A 107 20.24 -14.89 5.98
N GLY A 108 19.84 -15.35 7.17
CA GLY A 108 20.01 -16.73 7.60
C GLY A 108 19.30 -17.73 6.69
N ALA A 109 18.11 -17.40 6.19
CA ALA A 109 17.40 -18.25 5.24
C ALA A 109 18.11 -18.35 3.89
N LEU A 110 18.73 -17.26 3.41
CA LEU A 110 19.58 -17.28 2.20
C LEU A 110 20.83 -18.13 2.43
N ASP A 111 21.51 -17.97 3.55
CA ASP A 111 22.69 -18.77 3.92
C ASP A 111 22.37 -20.27 4.05
N ALA A 112 21.15 -20.59 4.50
CA ALA A 112 20.62 -21.96 4.54
C ALA A 112 20.16 -22.51 3.19
N GLY A 113 20.29 -21.74 2.09
CA GLY A 113 20.02 -22.20 0.73
C GLY A 113 18.54 -22.18 0.32
N HIS A 114 17.68 -21.42 0.97
CA HIS A 114 16.26 -21.28 0.61
C HIS A 114 16.05 -20.43 -0.67
N SER A 115 16.68 -20.81 -1.79
CA SER A 115 16.69 -20.04 -3.05
C SER A 115 15.83 -20.64 -4.17
N ASN A 116 15.23 -21.83 -3.96
CA ASN A 116 14.38 -22.50 -4.92
C ASN A 116 12.90 -22.07 -4.79
N TYR A 117 12.07 -22.46 -5.76
CA TYR A 117 10.64 -22.16 -5.75
C TYR A 117 9.94 -22.68 -4.49
N PRO A 118 9.10 -21.85 -3.84
CA PRO A 118 8.17 -22.34 -2.83
C PRO A 118 6.98 -23.07 -3.48
N PRO A 119 6.18 -23.81 -2.71
CA PRO A 119 4.86 -24.26 -3.15
C PRO A 119 3.98 -23.07 -3.59
N SER A 120 3.09 -23.28 -4.57
CA SER A 120 2.24 -22.21 -5.13
C SER A 120 1.33 -21.52 -4.12
N ASN A 121 0.97 -22.20 -3.05
CA ASN A 121 0.17 -21.66 -1.94
C ASN A 121 1.00 -21.17 -0.73
N GLY A 122 2.34 -21.16 -0.87
CA GLY A 122 3.28 -20.80 0.20
C GLY A 122 3.83 -22.00 0.98
N ILE A 123 4.93 -21.77 1.72
CA ILE A 123 5.54 -22.84 2.52
C ILE A 123 4.61 -23.23 3.68
N PRO A 124 4.53 -24.52 4.04
CA PRO A 124 3.65 -25.00 5.12
C PRO A 124 3.90 -24.30 6.46
N GLU A 125 5.14 -23.97 6.76
CA GLU A 125 5.58 -23.31 7.99
C GLU A 125 4.95 -21.92 8.13
N LEU A 126 4.91 -21.14 7.03
CA LEU A 126 4.31 -19.81 7.05
C LEU A 126 2.78 -19.89 7.11
N ARG A 127 2.17 -20.81 6.35
CA ARG A 127 0.71 -21.01 6.40
C ARG A 127 0.23 -21.34 7.82
N LYS A 128 0.93 -22.24 8.51
CA LYS A 128 0.67 -22.56 9.94
C LYS A 128 0.91 -21.36 10.83
N ALA A 129 2.03 -20.64 10.64
CA ALA A 129 2.35 -19.45 11.42
C ALA A 129 1.28 -18.36 11.28
N VAL A 130 0.70 -18.18 10.08
CA VAL A 130 -0.41 -17.24 9.86
C VAL A 130 -1.67 -17.66 10.63
N VAL A 131 -2.03 -18.94 10.64
CA VAL A 131 -3.16 -19.43 11.44
C VAL A 131 -2.93 -19.15 12.94
N GLU A 132 -1.77 -19.55 13.47
CA GLU A 132 -1.39 -19.32 14.86
C GLU A 132 -1.42 -17.82 15.22
N PHE A 133 -0.94 -16.98 14.31
CA PHE A 133 -0.92 -15.53 14.41
C PHE A 133 -2.34 -14.94 14.46
N TYR A 134 -3.24 -15.40 13.59
CA TYR A 134 -4.62 -14.93 13.54
C TYR A 134 -5.43 -15.34 14.78
N VAL A 135 -5.21 -16.54 15.31
CA VAL A 135 -5.80 -16.94 16.61
C VAL A 135 -5.33 -16.00 17.72
N ARG A 136 -4.03 -15.73 17.80
CA ARG A 136 -3.44 -14.92 18.86
C ARG A 136 -3.82 -13.44 18.79
N GLU A 137 -3.74 -12.85 17.58
CA GLU A 137 -3.90 -11.40 17.44
C GLU A 137 -5.33 -10.96 17.10
N LEU A 138 -6.10 -11.82 16.43
CA LEU A 138 -7.40 -11.47 15.88
C LEU A 138 -8.56 -12.33 16.44
N GLY A 139 -8.26 -13.36 17.24
CA GLY A 139 -9.27 -14.30 17.74
C GLY A 139 -9.94 -15.14 16.65
N LEU A 140 -9.29 -15.29 15.48
CA LEU A 140 -9.85 -15.99 14.32
C LEU A 140 -9.13 -17.31 14.09
N GLU A 141 -9.85 -18.42 14.18
CA GLU A 141 -9.34 -19.74 13.89
C GLU A 141 -9.76 -20.18 12.48
N TYR A 142 -8.77 -20.42 11.62
CA TYR A 142 -8.97 -20.92 10.26
C TYR A 142 -8.17 -22.21 10.05
N PRO A 143 -8.66 -23.19 9.27
CA PRO A 143 -7.85 -24.33 8.89
C PRO A 143 -6.70 -23.88 7.98
N VAL A 144 -5.56 -24.58 8.02
CA VAL A 144 -4.37 -24.24 7.21
C VAL A 144 -4.69 -24.17 5.71
N ASP A 145 -5.66 -24.96 5.24
CA ASP A 145 -6.09 -24.93 3.83
C ASP A 145 -6.93 -23.71 3.45
N SER A 146 -7.27 -22.88 4.42
CA SER A 146 -7.87 -21.55 4.21
C SER A 146 -6.81 -20.46 3.97
N VAL A 147 -5.51 -20.78 3.93
CA VAL A 147 -4.43 -19.79 3.80
C VAL A 147 -3.68 -19.96 2.49
N VAL A 148 -3.51 -18.86 1.74
CA VAL A 148 -2.60 -18.77 0.58
C VAL A 148 -1.62 -17.63 0.78
N ILE A 149 -0.34 -17.86 0.46
CA ILE A 149 0.73 -16.85 0.51
C ILE A 149 1.02 -16.36 -0.90
N ALA A 150 1.20 -15.05 -1.06
CA ALA A 150 1.54 -14.44 -2.34
C ALA A 150 2.54 -13.29 -2.19
N ALA A 151 3.00 -12.75 -3.32
CA ALA A 151 3.94 -11.63 -3.40
C ALA A 151 3.31 -10.29 -2.93
N GLY A 152 2.83 -10.25 -1.70
CA GLY A 152 2.13 -9.13 -1.07
C GLY A 152 0.62 -9.14 -1.35
N ALA A 153 -0.10 -8.13 -0.88
CA ALA A 153 -1.57 -8.06 -0.95
C ALA A 153 -2.11 -7.91 -2.39
N ARG A 154 -1.42 -7.20 -3.29
CA ARG A 154 -1.93 -6.92 -4.64
C ARG A 154 -2.25 -8.17 -5.48
N PRO A 155 -1.37 -9.19 -5.56
CA PRO A 155 -1.71 -10.44 -6.24
C PRO A 155 -2.91 -11.15 -5.61
N LEU A 156 -3.09 -11.04 -4.28
CA LEU A 156 -4.24 -11.62 -3.58
C LEU A 156 -5.55 -10.91 -3.94
N ILE A 157 -5.54 -9.57 -4.00
CA ILE A 157 -6.69 -8.79 -4.48
C ILE A 157 -7.04 -9.20 -5.91
N TYR A 158 -6.04 -9.22 -6.81
CA TYR A 158 -6.24 -9.66 -8.19
C TYR A 158 -6.82 -11.07 -8.28
N ALA A 159 -6.25 -12.02 -7.52
CA ALA A 159 -6.73 -13.39 -7.46
C ALA A 159 -8.16 -13.48 -6.93
N THR A 160 -8.53 -12.69 -5.93
CA THR A 160 -9.91 -12.61 -5.40
C THR A 160 -10.88 -12.19 -6.50
N TYR A 161 -10.59 -11.09 -7.21
CA TYR A 161 -11.42 -10.65 -8.32
C TYR A 161 -11.55 -11.72 -9.40
N LYS A 162 -10.42 -12.31 -9.82
CA LYS A 162 -10.43 -13.33 -10.90
C LYS A 162 -11.06 -14.66 -10.50
N THR A 163 -11.12 -14.97 -9.21
CA THR A 163 -11.73 -16.21 -8.70
C THR A 163 -13.24 -16.06 -8.49
N LEU A 164 -13.70 -14.88 -8.09
CA LEU A 164 -15.08 -14.67 -7.66
C LEU A 164 -15.95 -13.91 -8.66
N VAL A 165 -15.35 -13.14 -9.57
CA VAL A 165 -16.04 -12.16 -10.42
C VAL A 165 -15.87 -12.51 -11.89
N ASP A 166 -16.98 -12.67 -12.62
CA ASP A 166 -17.02 -12.79 -14.07
C ASP A 166 -17.22 -11.44 -14.75
N ALA A 167 -16.98 -11.39 -16.06
CA ALA A 167 -17.29 -10.21 -16.85
C ALA A 167 -18.79 -9.91 -16.79
N GLY A 168 -19.12 -8.67 -16.47
CA GLY A 168 -20.51 -8.21 -16.31
C GLY A 168 -21.09 -8.37 -14.90
N ASP A 169 -20.45 -9.10 -13.98
CA ASP A 169 -20.82 -9.10 -12.57
C ASP A 169 -20.66 -7.71 -11.94
N THR A 170 -21.46 -7.42 -10.92
CA THR A 170 -21.42 -6.14 -10.21
C THR A 170 -20.46 -6.20 -9.02
N VAL A 171 -19.53 -5.25 -8.96
CA VAL A 171 -18.63 -5.04 -7.83
C VAL A 171 -18.94 -3.70 -7.18
N VAL A 172 -19.25 -3.74 -5.89
CA VAL A 172 -19.55 -2.57 -5.05
C VAL A 172 -18.30 -2.17 -4.27
N PHE A 173 -17.95 -0.89 -4.27
CA PHE A 173 -16.79 -0.40 -3.55
C PHE A 173 -16.94 1.08 -3.16
N PRO A 174 -16.44 1.50 -1.97
CA PRO A 174 -16.45 2.91 -1.59
C PRO A 174 -15.46 3.73 -2.42
N VAL A 175 -15.75 5.01 -2.60
CA VAL A 175 -14.80 6.00 -3.12
C VAL A 175 -14.82 7.25 -2.21
N PRO A 176 -13.63 7.73 -1.82
CA PRO A 176 -12.29 7.36 -2.28
C PRO A 176 -11.83 5.99 -1.74
N SER A 177 -11.17 5.18 -2.58
CA SER A 177 -10.54 3.93 -2.16
C SER A 177 -9.38 3.52 -3.06
N TRP A 178 -8.60 2.52 -2.61
CA TRP A 178 -7.39 2.11 -3.31
C TRP A 178 -7.67 1.09 -4.40
N ASN A 179 -7.41 1.46 -5.67
CA ASN A 179 -7.26 0.59 -6.86
C ASN A 179 -8.44 -0.30 -7.28
N ASN A 180 -9.60 -0.29 -6.63
CA ASN A 180 -10.71 -1.18 -6.98
C ASN A 180 -11.17 -0.99 -8.44
N ASN A 181 -11.24 0.25 -8.92
CA ASN A 181 -11.58 0.59 -10.32
C ASN A 181 -10.70 -0.12 -11.34
N HIS A 182 -9.41 -0.29 -11.07
CA HIS A 182 -8.48 -0.99 -11.97
C HIS A 182 -8.72 -2.49 -12.02
N TYR A 183 -8.99 -3.13 -10.87
CA TYR A 183 -9.31 -4.56 -10.81
C TYR A 183 -10.67 -4.86 -11.46
N ILE A 184 -11.65 -3.98 -11.30
CA ILE A 184 -12.95 -4.03 -11.97
C ILE A 184 -12.75 -3.99 -13.48
N TYR A 185 -11.96 -3.03 -13.98
CA TYR A 185 -11.62 -2.95 -15.40
C TYR A 185 -10.94 -4.23 -15.90
N MET A 186 -9.94 -4.75 -15.20
CA MET A 186 -9.20 -5.96 -15.59
C MET A 186 -10.06 -7.23 -15.56
N THR A 187 -11.17 -7.25 -14.86
CA THR A 187 -12.12 -8.38 -14.85
C THR A 187 -13.24 -8.23 -15.84
N GLY A 188 -13.47 -7.02 -16.39
CA GLY A 188 -14.63 -6.70 -17.21
C GLY A 188 -15.93 -6.60 -16.42
N ALA A 189 -15.83 -6.44 -15.11
CA ALA A 189 -16.98 -6.28 -14.23
C ALA A 189 -17.61 -4.90 -14.32
N LYS A 190 -18.83 -4.76 -13.77
CA LYS A 190 -19.51 -3.47 -13.58
C LYS A 190 -19.19 -2.92 -12.21
N GLY A 191 -18.57 -1.73 -12.15
CA GLY A 191 -18.30 -1.04 -10.89
C GLY A 191 -19.50 -0.23 -10.43
N VAL A 192 -19.85 -0.37 -9.15
CA VAL A 192 -20.80 0.50 -8.46
C VAL A 192 -20.04 1.23 -7.34
N PRO A 193 -19.51 2.43 -7.63
CA PRO A 193 -18.86 3.23 -6.61
C PRO A 193 -19.90 3.79 -5.63
N LEU A 194 -19.64 3.66 -4.33
CA LEU A 194 -20.39 4.30 -3.28
C LEU A 194 -19.60 5.53 -2.80
N GLU A 195 -20.10 6.71 -3.09
CA GLU A 195 -19.50 7.93 -2.59
C GLU A 195 -19.68 8.02 -1.08
N VAL A 196 -18.57 8.10 -0.37
CA VAL A 196 -18.53 8.13 1.08
C VAL A 196 -17.97 9.45 1.56
N THR A 197 -18.49 9.94 2.67
CA THR A 197 -18.20 11.28 3.16
C THR A 197 -17.53 11.26 4.53
N ARG A 198 -17.02 12.40 4.94
CA ARG A 198 -16.39 12.60 6.24
C ARG A 198 -17.33 12.30 7.42
N GLU A 199 -18.61 12.58 7.28
CA GLU A 199 -19.63 12.36 8.32
C GLU A 199 -19.73 10.88 8.70
N HIS A 200 -19.45 9.99 7.75
CA HIS A 200 -19.39 8.55 7.94
C HIS A 200 -17.95 8.01 7.93
N GLN A 201 -16.97 8.90 8.22
CA GLN A 201 -15.54 8.54 8.29
C GLN A 201 -15.00 7.90 6.99
N PHE A 202 -15.58 8.30 5.87
CA PHE A 202 -15.27 7.77 4.53
C PHE A 202 -15.48 6.25 4.40
N HIS A 203 -16.44 5.71 5.16
CA HIS A 203 -16.91 4.33 5.01
C HIS A 203 -18.38 4.30 4.57
N PRO A 204 -18.80 3.24 3.83
CA PRO A 204 -20.18 3.13 3.39
C PRO A 204 -21.11 2.89 4.58
N THR A 205 -22.31 3.44 4.50
CA THR A 205 -23.36 3.13 5.47
C THR A 205 -24.06 1.80 5.11
N PRO A 206 -24.69 1.12 6.08
CA PRO A 206 -25.48 -0.06 5.81
C PRO A 206 -26.62 0.19 4.80
N GLU A 207 -27.20 1.40 4.80
CA GLU A 207 -28.27 1.79 3.87
C GLU A 207 -27.76 1.90 2.43
N GLN A 208 -26.57 2.45 2.23
CA GLN A 208 -25.91 2.48 0.90
C GLN A 208 -25.63 1.07 0.39
N ILE A 209 -25.18 0.18 1.26
CA ILE A 209 -24.95 -1.24 0.89
C ILE A 209 -26.27 -1.93 0.59
N ALA A 210 -27.32 -1.75 1.42
CA ALA A 210 -28.64 -2.35 1.23
C ALA A 210 -29.23 -2.05 -0.17
N ALA A 211 -29.07 -0.82 -0.63
CA ALA A 211 -29.60 -0.36 -1.92
C ALA A 211 -29.00 -1.11 -3.13
N VAL A 212 -27.76 -1.63 -3.00
CA VAL A 212 -27.01 -2.26 -4.10
C VAL A 212 -26.74 -3.75 -3.87
N LEU A 213 -26.98 -4.26 -2.67
CA LEU A 213 -26.68 -5.63 -2.28
C LEU A 213 -27.37 -6.69 -3.17
N PRO A 214 -28.65 -6.55 -3.58
CA PRO A 214 -29.31 -7.56 -4.43
C PRO A 214 -28.62 -7.80 -5.78
N GLN A 215 -27.89 -6.84 -6.31
CA GLN A 215 -27.16 -6.97 -7.57
C GLN A 215 -25.67 -7.27 -7.39
N ALA A 216 -25.13 -7.15 -6.17
CA ALA A 216 -23.73 -7.29 -5.91
C ALA A 216 -23.25 -8.74 -6.05
N ARG A 217 -22.06 -8.93 -6.64
CA ARG A 217 -21.31 -10.18 -6.62
C ARG A 217 -20.15 -10.10 -5.62
N LEU A 218 -19.51 -8.94 -5.53
CA LEU A 218 -18.42 -8.66 -4.62
C LEU A 218 -18.59 -7.27 -4.00
N ILE A 219 -18.39 -7.17 -2.69
CA ILE A 219 -18.27 -5.92 -1.95
C ILE A 219 -16.81 -5.80 -1.52
N ALA A 220 -16.10 -4.79 -2.04
CA ALA A 220 -14.69 -4.56 -1.72
C ALA A 220 -14.57 -3.50 -0.63
N LEU A 221 -14.19 -3.92 0.57
CA LEU A 221 -14.01 -3.06 1.75
C LEU A 221 -12.56 -3.06 2.21
N SER A 222 -12.14 -2.00 2.89
CA SER A 222 -10.84 -1.89 3.54
C SER A 222 -10.96 -1.11 4.84
N SER A 223 -10.34 -1.62 5.92
CA SER A 223 -10.24 -0.89 7.19
C SER A 223 -9.04 -1.41 8.00
N PRO A 224 -8.19 -0.50 8.53
CA PRO A 224 -8.14 0.96 8.30
C PRO A 224 -7.96 1.32 6.83
N LEU A 225 -8.52 2.47 6.39
CA LEU A 225 -8.68 2.79 4.98
C LEU A 225 -7.52 3.63 4.41
N ASN A 226 -7.03 3.24 3.25
CA ASN A 226 -6.27 4.09 2.33
C ASN A 226 -7.26 4.65 1.27
N PRO A 227 -7.43 5.96 1.14
CA PRO A 227 -6.52 7.05 1.49
C PRO A 227 -6.75 7.75 2.84
N THR A 228 -7.80 7.45 3.57
CA THR A 228 -8.37 8.38 4.56
C THR A 228 -7.73 8.33 5.94
N GLY A 229 -7.10 7.20 6.32
CA GLY A 229 -6.55 7.03 7.66
C GLY A 229 -7.60 6.74 8.74
N THR A 230 -8.84 6.45 8.33
CA THR A 230 -9.97 6.18 9.20
C THR A 230 -10.29 4.70 9.31
N THR A 231 -11.02 4.33 10.36
CA THR A 231 -11.47 2.95 10.61
C THR A 231 -12.99 2.83 10.50
N MET A 232 -13.45 1.71 9.94
CA MET A 232 -14.89 1.40 9.92
C MET A 232 -15.39 1.11 11.34
N ARG A 233 -16.53 1.67 11.71
CA ARG A 233 -17.13 1.44 13.02
C ARG A 233 -17.60 -0.01 13.15
N PRO A 234 -17.39 -0.64 14.32
CA PRO A 234 -17.76 -2.05 14.55
C PRO A 234 -19.20 -2.35 14.19
N GLU A 235 -20.13 -1.52 14.66
CA GLU A 235 -21.56 -1.66 14.43
C GLU A 235 -21.97 -1.54 12.96
N VAL A 236 -21.23 -0.74 12.18
CA VAL A 236 -21.45 -0.62 10.73
C VAL A 236 -20.97 -1.89 10.03
N LEU A 237 -19.76 -2.36 10.37
CA LEU A 237 -19.19 -3.59 9.78
C LEU A 237 -20.02 -4.83 10.16
N GLU A 238 -20.47 -4.92 11.41
CA GLU A 238 -21.35 -6.00 11.89
C GLU A 238 -22.65 -6.03 11.09
N ARG A 239 -23.31 -4.87 10.95
CA ARG A 239 -24.58 -4.77 10.22
C ARG A 239 -24.43 -5.13 8.75
N ILE A 240 -23.37 -4.65 8.07
CA ILE A 240 -23.08 -5.04 6.69
C ILE A 240 -22.83 -6.55 6.59
N SER A 241 -22.09 -7.13 7.53
CA SER A 241 -21.80 -8.57 7.55
C SER A 241 -23.07 -9.41 7.69
N ARG A 242 -23.99 -9.05 8.59
CA ARG A 242 -25.29 -9.72 8.75
C ARG A 242 -26.13 -9.62 7.48
N MET A 243 -26.18 -8.44 6.85
CA MET A 243 -26.90 -8.25 5.58
C MET A 243 -26.38 -9.18 4.48
N VAL A 244 -25.06 -9.42 4.42
CA VAL A 244 -24.48 -10.37 3.45
C VAL A 244 -24.86 -11.80 3.78
N VAL A 245 -24.92 -12.18 5.05
CA VAL A 245 -25.40 -13.52 5.48
C VAL A 245 -26.87 -13.71 5.07
N ASP A 246 -27.74 -12.75 5.38
CA ASP A 246 -29.16 -12.79 5.06
C ASP A 246 -29.44 -12.85 3.55
N GLU A 247 -28.72 -12.03 2.77
CA GLU A 247 -28.83 -12.04 1.32
C GLU A 247 -28.36 -13.38 0.73
N ASN A 248 -27.28 -13.96 1.26
CA ASN A 248 -26.82 -15.27 0.80
C ASN A 248 -27.78 -16.41 1.19
N ALA A 249 -28.43 -16.31 2.33
CA ALA A 249 -29.52 -17.24 2.69
C ALA A 249 -30.68 -17.13 1.68
N ARG A 250 -31.12 -15.92 1.33
CA ARG A 250 -32.11 -15.67 0.27
C ARG A 250 -31.68 -16.27 -1.07
N ARG A 251 -30.45 -15.98 -1.52
CA ARG A 251 -29.90 -16.46 -2.80
C ARG A 251 -29.81 -17.99 -2.86
N ALA A 252 -29.52 -18.64 -1.75
CA ALA A 252 -29.52 -20.10 -1.67
C ALA A 252 -30.90 -20.72 -1.99
N THR A 253 -31.99 -20.04 -1.63
CA THR A 253 -33.36 -20.51 -1.96
C THR A 253 -33.72 -20.33 -3.42
N THR A 254 -33.12 -19.41 -4.12
CA THR A 254 -33.38 -19.09 -5.55
C THR A 254 -32.35 -19.67 -6.48
N GLY A 255 -31.27 -20.26 -5.97
CA GLY A 255 -30.15 -20.78 -6.80
C GLY A 255 -29.27 -19.69 -7.37
N GLU A 256 -29.35 -18.45 -6.88
CA GLU A 256 -28.50 -17.34 -7.27
C GLU A 256 -27.08 -17.51 -6.71
N ARG A 257 -26.08 -16.96 -7.42
CA ARG A 257 -24.68 -16.97 -6.95
C ARG A 257 -24.53 -16.10 -5.70
N PRO A 258 -23.77 -16.55 -4.68
CA PRO A 258 -23.60 -15.79 -3.43
C PRO A 258 -22.83 -14.48 -3.66
N VAL A 259 -23.08 -13.48 -2.81
CA VAL A 259 -22.28 -12.27 -2.70
C VAL A 259 -21.11 -12.50 -1.72
N PHE A 260 -19.94 -11.92 -2.03
CA PHE A 260 -18.76 -12.02 -1.20
C PHE A 260 -18.30 -10.65 -0.68
N ILE A 261 -17.62 -10.65 0.46
CA ILE A 261 -16.83 -9.52 0.95
C ILE A 261 -15.35 -9.81 0.68
N MET A 262 -14.66 -8.92 -0.03
CA MET A 262 -13.21 -8.81 0.03
C MET A 262 -12.87 -7.75 1.06
N TYR A 263 -12.14 -8.14 2.10
CA TYR A 263 -11.76 -7.25 3.20
C TYR A 263 -10.26 -7.08 3.25
N ASP A 264 -9.78 -5.95 2.75
CA ASP A 264 -8.37 -5.57 2.78
C ASP A 264 -8.05 -4.92 4.14
N GLN A 265 -7.32 -5.66 4.96
CA GLN A 265 -6.94 -5.24 6.32
C GLN A 265 -5.44 -5.04 6.49
N VAL A 266 -4.67 -4.76 5.43
CA VAL A 266 -3.20 -4.62 5.50
C VAL A 266 -2.71 -3.56 6.51
N TYR A 267 -3.58 -2.68 6.96
CA TYR A 267 -3.27 -1.62 7.93
C TYR A 267 -3.72 -1.93 9.36
N TRP A 268 -4.33 -3.08 9.64
CA TRP A 268 -4.89 -3.36 10.97
C TRP A 268 -3.84 -3.22 12.10
N ALA A 269 -2.61 -3.68 11.86
CA ALA A 269 -1.54 -3.60 12.85
C ALA A 269 -1.03 -2.16 13.10
N THR A 270 -1.39 -1.21 12.22
CA THR A 270 -1.07 0.23 12.37
C THR A 270 -2.26 1.05 12.87
N ALA A 271 -3.36 0.40 13.24
CA ALA A 271 -4.50 1.08 13.87
C ALA A 271 -4.15 1.53 15.30
N PHE A 272 -4.68 2.69 15.69
CA PHE A 272 -4.47 3.29 17.01
C PHE A 272 -5.68 3.00 17.91
N ASP A 273 -5.42 2.66 19.18
CA ASP A 273 -6.43 2.57 20.28
C ASP A 273 -7.76 1.84 19.94
N THR A 274 -7.73 0.90 19.03
CA THR A 274 -8.97 0.28 18.53
C THR A 274 -9.39 -0.99 19.28
N GLY A 275 -8.73 -1.35 20.37
CA GLY A 275 -8.98 -2.66 20.98
C GLY A 275 -8.58 -3.80 20.05
N LEU A 276 -9.42 -4.85 19.94
CA LEU A 276 -9.19 -5.93 18.98
C LEU A 276 -9.41 -5.45 17.55
N PRO A 277 -8.54 -5.83 16.61
CA PRO A 277 -8.76 -5.55 15.19
C PRO A 277 -10.07 -6.17 14.72
N LEU A 278 -10.89 -5.36 14.06
CA LEU A 278 -12.21 -5.78 13.66
C LEU A 278 -12.20 -6.24 12.20
N SER A 279 -12.70 -7.45 11.99
CA SER A 279 -12.94 -8.01 10.66
C SER A 279 -14.37 -8.58 10.58
N PRO A 280 -14.93 -8.73 9.37
CA PRO A 280 -16.29 -9.28 9.25
C PRO A 280 -16.48 -10.59 10.02
N PRO A 281 -15.60 -11.62 9.91
CA PRO A 281 -15.79 -12.88 10.65
C PRO A 281 -15.60 -12.78 12.16
N ALA A 282 -14.87 -11.78 12.66
CA ALA A 282 -14.71 -11.56 14.10
C ALA A 282 -16.01 -11.03 14.74
N LEU A 283 -16.81 -10.28 13.99
CA LEU A 283 -18.07 -9.72 14.44
C LEU A 283 -19.27 -10.64 14.15
N VAL A 284 -19.25 -11.31 13.00
CA VAL A 284 -20.32 -12.18 12.49
C VAL A 284 -19.69 -13.45 11.93
N PRO A 285 -19.47 -14.50 12.74
CA PRO A 285 -18.81 -15.72 12.29
C PRO A 285 -19.46 -16.37 11.06
N GLU A 286 -20.77 -16.23 10.91
CA GLU A 286 -21.54 -16.79 9.81
C GLU A 286 -21.18 -16.19 8.44
N VAL A 287 -20.52 -15.03 8.39
CA VAL A 287 -20.05 -14.41 7.14
C VAL A 287 -18.72 -14.98 6.66
N ALA A 288 -18.01 -15.75 7.49
CA ALA A 288 -16.68 -16.28 7.17
C ALA A 288 -16.62 -17.06 5.83
N PRO A 289 -17.61 -17.92 5.46
CA PRO A 289 -17.60 -18.61 4.17
C PRO A 289 -17.66 -17.65 2.95
N TYR A 290 -18.16 -16.44 3.15
CA TYR A 290 -18.37 -15.42 2.13
C TYR A 290 -17.35 -14.28 2.21
N THR A 291 -16.29 -14.43 3.01
CA THR A 291 -15.29 -13.39 3.21
C THR A 291 -13.91 -13.86 2.74
N VAL A 292 -13.21 -12.98 2.00
CA VAL A 292 -11.79 -13.10 1.70
C VAL A 292 -11.06 -12.00 2.46
N LEU A 293 -10.29 -12.37 3.48
CA LEU A 293 -9.41 -11.47 4.22
C LEU A 293 -8.08 -11.35 3.48
N ILE A 294 -7.56 -10.14 3.35
CA ILE A 294 -6.27 -9.87 2.71
C ILE A 294 -5.38 -9.09 3.66
N ASP A 295 -4.15 -9.58 3.83
CA ASP A 295 -3.16 -8.98 4.70
C ASP A 295 -1.74 -9.15 4.16
N ALA A 296 -0.78 -8.41 4.71
CA ALA A 296 0.62 -8.48 4.32
C ALA A 296 1.55 -7.80 5.33
N ILE A 297 2.81 -8.23 5.38
CA ILE A 297 3.85 -7.56 6.18
C ILE A 297 4.21 -6.16 5.65
N SER A 298 3.72 -5.81 4.45
CA SER A 298 4.09 -4.56 3.76
C SER A 298 3.92 -3.32 4.63
N LYS A 299 2.85 -3.27 5.43
CA LYS A 299 2.53 -2.09 6.26
C LYS A 299 2.80 -2.34 7.73
N SER A 300 2.48 -3.52 8.22
CA SER A 300 2.71 -3.89 9.62
C SER A 300 4.19 -3.90 10.01
N LEU A 301 5.09 -4.24 9.08
CA LEU A 301 6.54 -4.34 9.32
C LEU A 301 7.39 -3.37 8.49
N ALA A 302 6.81 -2.33 7.90
CA ALA A 302 7.49 -1.43 6.94
C ALA A 302 8.23 -2.19 5.82
N ALA A 303 7.70 -3.34 5.41
CA ALA A 303 8.38 -4.33 4.56
C ALA A 303 7.80 -4.39 3.14
N THR A 304 7.50 -3.23 2.55
CA THR A 304 6.83 -3.14 1.25
C THR A 304 7.59 -3.81 0.11
N GLY A 305 8.93 -3.80 0.16
CA GLY A 305 9.82 -4.41 -0.82
C GLY A 305 10.01 -5.92 -0.65
N LEU A 306 9.72 -6.51 0.51
CA LEU A 306 9.93 -7.94 0.80
C LEU A 306 8.85 -8.84 0.20
N ARG A 307 7.72 -8.28 -0.20
CA ARG A 307 6.69 -8.97 -0.97
C ARG A 307 6.13 -10.24 -0.32
N VAL A 308 5.74 -10.21 0.95
CA VAL A 308 5.02 -11.32 1.61
C VAL A 308 3.64 -10.83 2.05
N GLY A 309 2.60 -11.55 1.62
CA GLY A 309 1.23 -11.33 2.03
C GLY A 309 0.47 -12.64 2.04
N TRP A 310 -0.70 -12.64 2.66
CA TRP A 310 -1.57 -13.80 2.74
C TRP A 310 -3.03 -13.44 2.60
N GLY A 311 -3.78 -14.39 2.04
CA GLY A 311 -5.24 -14.36 1.97
C GLY A 311 -5.83 -15.49 2.79
N LEU A 312 -6.93 -15.21 3.49
CA LEU A 312 -7.72 -16.22 4.19
C LEU A 312 -9.15 -16.22 3.67
N ALA A 313 -9.66 -17.41 3.32
CA ALA A 313 -11.01 -17.60 2.85
C ALA A 313 -11.41 -19.08 2.98
N HIS A 314 -12.64 -19.39 2.55
CA HIS A 314 -13.06 -20.78 2.43
C HIS A 314 -12.07 -21.62 1.61
N PRO A 315 -11.70 -22.86 2.02
CA PRO A 315 -10.68 -23.67 1.38
C PRO A 315 -10.87 -23.84 -0.14
N ALA A 316 -12.11 -23.98 -0.60
CA ALA A 316 -12.40 -24.11 -2.05
C ALA A 316 -12.05 -22.83 -2.85
N ILE A 317 -12.16 -21.64 -2.25
CA ILE A 317 -11.76 -20.37 -2.85
C ILE A 317 -10.22 -20.29 -2.87
N ILE A 318 -9.59 -20.60 -1.74
CA ILE A 318 -8.14 -20.60 -1.61
C ILE A 318 -7.48 -21.54 -2.61
N ALA A 319 -8.05 -22.72 -2.84
CA ALA A 319 -7.55 -23.66 -3.85
C ALA A 319 -7.52 -23.01 -5.25
N ARG A 320 -8.57 -22.32 -5.67
CA ARG A 320 -8.62 -21.64 -6.98
C ARG A 320 -7.72 -20.41 -7.04
N MET A 321 -7.64 -19.63 -5.96
CA MET A 321 -6.66 -18.54 -5.87
C MET A 321 -5.22 -19.06 -5.98
N SER A 322 -4.91 -20.19 -5.35
CA SER A 322 -3.59 -20.82 -5.42
C SER A 322 -3.24 -21.26 -6.84
N ASP A 323 -4.19 -21.90 -7.56
CA ASP A 323 -3.98 -22.28 -8.97
C ASP A 323 -3.68 -21.05 -9.84
N LEU A 324 -4.46 -20.00 -9.70
CA LEU A 324 -4.29 -18.74 -10.44
C LEU A 324 -2.92 -18.11 -10.15
N LEU A 325 -2.57 -17.98 -8.86
CA LEU A 325 -1.30 -17.39 -8.43
C LEU A 325 -0.10 -18.25 -8.90
N GLY A 326 -0.27 -19.57 -8.94
CA GLY A 326 0.70 -20.50 -9.47
C GLY A 326 0.99 -20.25 -10.96
N HIS A 327 -0.05 -20.08 -11.79
CA HIS A 327 0.09 -19.78 -13.22
C HIS A 327 0.70 -18.40 -13.48
N VAL A 328 0.38 -17.40 -12.65
CA VAL A 328 0.93 -16.05 -12.77
C VAL A 328 2.37 -15.96 -12.25
N GLY A 329 2.81 -16.92 -11.42
CA GLY A 329 4.12 -16.89 -10.77
C GLY A 329 4.22 -15.82 -9.68
N ALA A 330 3.12 -15.49 -9.02
CA ALA A 330 3.03 -14.42 -8.04
C ALA A 330 3.37 -14.89 -6.61
N TRP A 331 4.33 -15.76 -6.47
CA TRP A 331 4.78 -16.30 -5.19
C TRP A 331 5.59 -15.29 -4.40
N ALA A 332 5.44 -15.30 -3.08
CA ALA A 332 6.35 -14.59 -2.19
C ALA A 332 7.74 -15.27 -2.24
N PRO A 333 8.85 -14.52 -2.16
CA PRO A 333 10.18 -15.11 -2.13
C PRO A 333 10.34 -16.04 -0.92
N LYS A 334 11.00 -17.18 -1.11
CA LYS A 334 11.08 -18.24 -0.09
C LYS A 334 11.85 -17.83 1.16
N PRO A 335 13.00 -17.13 1.08
CA PRO A 335 13.71 -16.66 2.28
C PRO A 335 12.84 -15.75 3.15
N GLU A 336 12.10 -14.85 2.52
CA GLU A 336 11.18 -13.93 3.21
C GLU A 336 10.00 -14.67 3.84
N GLN A 337 9.51 -15.74 3.20
CA GLN A 337 8.47 -16.58 3.82
C GLN A 337 8.99 -17.27 5.08
N VAL A 338 10.19 -17.86 5.04
CA VAL A 338 10.84 -18.53 6.19
C VAL A 338 11.01 -17.54 7.35
N ALA A 339 11.57 -16.38 7.06
CA ALA A 339 11.80 -15.33 8.05
C ALA A 339 10.48 -14.76 8.63
N THR A 340 9.48 -14.55 7.76
CA THR A 340 8.16 -14.08 8.21
C THR A 340 7.49 -15.10 9.14
N ALA A 341 7.59 -16.40 8.84
CA ALA A 341 7.04 -17.45 9.70
C ALA A 341 7.66 -17.44 11.10
N ALA A 342 8.97 -17.24 11.19
CA ALA A 342 9.67 -17.12 12.45
C ALA A 342 9.28 -15.83 13.21
N PHE A 343 9.18 -14.71 12.50
CA PHE A 343 8.89 -13.41 13.08
C PHE A 343 7.46 -13.32 13.64
N VAL A 344 6.44 -13.75 12.88
CA VAL A 344 5.04 -13.66 13.34
C VAL A 344 4.73 -14.61 14.49
N ARG A 345 5.54 -15.67 14.73
CA ARG A 345 5.46 -16.52 15.92
C ARG A 345 6.10 -15.91 17.16
N ASP A 346 7.06 -15.01 16.97
CA ASP A 346 7.74 -14.34 18.07
C ASP A 346 6.89 -13.17 18.58
N LYS A 347 6.02 -13.46 19.57
CA LYS A 347 5.11 -12.45 20.13
C LYS A 347 5.86 -11.23 20.68
N ALA A 348 6.99 -11.44 21.35
CA ALA A 348 7.74 -10.34 21.94
C ALA A 348 8.32 -9.41 20.87
N ALA A 349 8.92 -9.96 19.81
CA ALA A 349 9.42 -9.17 18.68
C ALA A 349 8.30 -8.47 17.93
N TRP A 350 7.15 -9.12 17.77
CA TRP A 350 5.96 -8.53 17.14
C TRP A 350 5.43 -7.33 17.95
N ASP A 351 5.19 -7.51 19.25
CA ASP A 351 4.62 -6.47 20.11
C ASP A 351 5.56 -5.27 20.22
N GLN A 352 6.87 -5.52 20.39
CA GLN A 352 7.87 -4.46 20.43
C GLN A 352 7.84 -3.63 19.15
N TYR A 353 7.92 -4.28 17.98
CA TYR A 353 7.97 -3.56 16.72
C TYR A 353 6.66 -2.81 16.42
N ARG A 354 5.51 -3.42 16.75
CA ARG A 354 4.20 -2.78 16.62
C ARG A 354 4.11 -1.51 17.47
N GLY A 355 4.61 -1.54 18.70
CA GLY A 355 4.69 -0.37 19.58
C GLY A 355 5.57 0.74 18.99
N GLU A 356 6.80 0.41 18.57
CA GLU A 356 7.71 1.35 17.93
C GLU A 356 7.11 1.97 16.64
N MET A 357 6.43 1.17 15.83
CA MET A 357 5.75 1.64 14.62
C MET A 357 4.63 2.63 14.96
N ALA A 358 3.79 2.31 15.95
CA ALA A 358 2.71 3.16 16.40
C ALA A 358 3.23 4.52 16.91
N GLU A 359 4.28 4.53 17.70
CA GLU A 359 4.93 5.76 18.20
C GLU A 359 5.45 6.63 17.07
N ARG A 360 6.16 6.03 16.09
CA ARG A 360 6.69 6.74 14.92
C ARG A 360 5.61 7.34 14.05
N LEU A 361 4.51 6.62 13.84
CA LEU A 361 3.36 7.10 13.06
C LEU A 361 2.63 8.21 13.80
N ARG A 362 2.32 8.03 15.10
CA ARG A 362 1.65 9.04 15.93
C ARG A 362 2.46 10.34 15.99
N ALA A 363 3.77 10.28 16.22
CA ALA A 363 4.62 11.47 16.29
C ALA A 363 4.46 12.40 15.07
N ARG A 364 4.14 11.86 13.90
CA ARG A 364 3.95 12.61 12.65
C ARG A 364 2.50 12.98 12.39
N LEU A 365 1.60 12.03 12.57
CA LEU A 365 0.17 12.21 12.30
C LEU A 365 -0.48 13.17 13.30
N ASP A 366 -0.15 13.04 14.59
CA ASP A 366 -0.66 13.95 15.64
C ASP A 366 -0.11 15.36 15.46
N LEU A 367 1.18 15.49 15.07
CA LEU A 367 1.77 16.80 14.74
C LEU A 367 1.04 17.48 13.59
N LEU A 368 0.74 16.73 12.51
CA LEU A 368 -0.02 17.24 11.37
C LEU A 368 -1.44 17.63 11.80
N HIS A 369 -2.16 16.73 12.45
CA HIS A 369 -3.53 16.96 12.89
C HIS A 369 -3.63 18.19 13.82
N ALA A 370 -2.75 18.28 14.82
CA ALA A 370 -2.68 19.45 15.72
C ALA A 370 -2.35 20.76 14.96
N GLY A 371 -1.45 20.69 13.97
CA GLY A 371 -1.10 21.81 13.12
C GLY A 371 -2.29 22.35 12.33
N PHE A 372 -3.02 21.48 11.64
CA PHE A 372 -4.22 21.86 10.88
C PHE A 372 -5.35 22.35 11.80
N THR A 373 -5.54 21.72 12.97
CA THR A 373 -6.52 22.16 13.97
C THR A 373 -6.19 23.57 14.47
N ARG A 374 -4.91 23.87 14.74
CA ARG A 374 -4.45 25.21 15.12
C ARG A 374 -4.68 26.23 14.00
N MET A 375 -4.38 25.90 12.75
CA MET A 375 -4.65 26.79 11.61
C MET A 375 -6.14 27.12 11.52
N ARG A 376 -7.00 26.12 11.65
CA ARG A 376 -8.46 26.28 11.64
C ARG A 376 -8.95 27.19 12.79
N SER A 377 -8.41 27.03 14.01
CA SER A 377 -8.76 27.88 15.15
C SER A 377 -8.33 29.33 14.99
N ARG A 378 -7.40 29.61 14.08
CA ARG A 378 -6.96 30.97 13.68
C ARG A 378 -7.73 31.51 12.48
N GLY A 379 -8.81 30.86 12.05
CA GLY A 379 -9.64 31.28 10.93
C GLY A 379 -9.14 30.89 9.55
N ILE A 380 -8.04 30.13 9.43
CA ILE A 380 -7.60 29.57 8.15
C ILE A 380 -8.54 28.42 7.77
N PRO A 381 -9.17 28.43 6.58
CA PRO A 381 -10.22 27.49 6.22
C PRO A 381 -9.65 26.13 5.75
N VAL A 382 -8.88 25.47 6.60
CA VAL A 382 -8.36 24.13 6.40
C VAL A 382 -8.96 23.16 7.41
N GLU A 383 -8.93 21.87 7.11
CA GLU A 383 -9.50 20.85 7.98
C GLU A 383 -8.64 19.58 7.91
N ALA A 384 -8.53 18.85 9.02
CA ALA A 384 -7.94 17.51 9.06
C ALA A 384 -8.87 16.55 9.81
N VAL A 385 -8.92 15.31 9.36
CA VAL A 385 -9.61 14.23 10.08
C VAL A 385 -8.69 13.68 11.15
N SER A 386 -9.22 13.36 12.33
CA SER A 386 -8.42 12.74 13.39
C SER A 386 -7.85 11.40 12.90
N PRO A 387 -6.54 11.15 13.03
CA PRO A 387 -5.95 9.91 12.57
C PRO A 387 -6.36 8.73 13.49
N GLU A 388 -6.85 7.65 12.88
CA GLU A 388 -7.25 6.44 13.60
C GLU A 388 -6.33 5.25 13.32
N GLY A 389 -5.45 5.38 12.32
CA GLY A 389 -4.50 4.34 11.90
C GLY A 389 -3.86 4.65 10.58
N THR A 390 -3.13 3.69 10.04
CA THR A 390 -2.35 3.80 8.79
C THR A 390 -1.17 4.77 8.89
N LEU A 391 -0.60 5.12 7.74
CA LEU A 391 0.39 6.19 7.58
C LEU A 391 -0.22 7.43 6.90
N TYR A 392 -1.55 7.54 6.87
CA TYR A 392 -2.25 8.58 6.11
C TYR A 392 -3.08 9.49 7.01
N LEU A 393 -3.22 10.73 6.55
CA LEU A 393 -4.12 11.74 7.10
C LEU A 393 -4.92 12.35 5.96
N SER A 394 -6.23 12.49 6.15
CA SER A 394 -7.09 13.26 5.26
C SER A 394 -7.11 14.72 5.67
N VAL A 395 -6.80 15.60 4.72
CA VAL A 395 -6.83 17.06 4.91
C VAL A 395 -7.68 17.70 3.82
N ARG A 396 -8.40 18.75 4.20
CA ARG A 396 -9.18 19.57 3.26
C ARG A 396 -8.58 20.97 3.19
N PHE A 397 -8.35 21.40 1.95
CA PHE A 397 -7.98 22.78 1.63
C PHE A 397 -9.16 23.52 0.99
N PRO A 398 -9.22 24.85 1.11
CA PRO A 398 -10.32 25.63 0.57
C PRO A 398 -10.30 25.65 -0.96
N LEU A 399 -11.49 25.56 -1.57
CA LEU A 399 -11.74 25.86 -2.98
C LEU A 399 -12.60 27.13 -3.08
N GLY A 400 -12.61 27.77 -4.27
CA GLY A 400 -13.33 29.01 -4.50
C GLY A 400 -12.67 30.24 -3.90
N VAL A 401 -11.39 30.15 -3.54
CA VAL A 401 -10.59 31.26 -2.96
C VAL A 401 -9.42 31.63 -3.84
N THR A 402 -8.82 32.79 -3.59
CA THR A 402 -7.56 33.21 -4.22
C THR A 402 -6.46 33.26 -3.17
N VAL A 403 -5.31 32.62 -3.45
CA VAL A 403 -4.12 32.60 -2.60
C VAL A 403 -2.92 33.02 -3.43
N ARG A 404 -2.16 34.00 -2.97
CA ARG A 404 -1.01 34.55 -3.71
C ARG A 404 -1.34 34.92 -5.17
N GLY A 405 -2.54 35.45 -5.42
CA GLY A 405 -3.00 35.79 -6.76
C GLY A 405 -3.41 34.60 -7.65
N ARG A 406 -3.38 33.37 -7.14
CA ARG A 406 -3.84 32.16 -7.84
C ARG A 406 -5.24 31.78 -7.38
N ALA A 407 -6.17 31.64 -8.31
CA ALA A 407 -7.51 31.10 -8.03
C ALA A 407 -7.39 29.59 -7.77
N LEU A 408 -7.98 29.13 -6.67
CA LEU A 408 -8.03 27.71 -6.29
C LEU A 408 -9.45 27.20 -6.53
N THR A 409 -9.70 26.71 -7.73
CA THR A 409 -11.03 26.20 -8.16
C THR A 409 -11.09 24.67 -8.16
N THR A 410 -9.95 24.02 -8.28
CA THR A 410 -9.82 22.56 -8.35
C THR A 410 -8.80 22.04 -7.33
N ASN A 411 -8.86 20.75 -7.03
CA ASN A 411 -7.83 20.10 -6.21
C ASN A 411 -6.45 20.17 -6.89
N GLU A 412 -6.41 20.17 -8.22
CA GLU A 412 -5.13 20.32 -8.93
C GLU A 412 -4.53 21.71 -8.76
N ASP A 413 -5.34 22.78 -8.69
CA ASP A 413 -4.85 24.15 -8.40
C ASP A 413 -4.20 24.19 -7.01
N VAL A 414 -4.88 23.60 -6.01
CA VAL A 414 -4.33 23.49 -4.64
C VAL A 414 -3.05 22.67 -4.62
N ARG A 415 -3.03 21.50 -5.29
CA ARG A 415 -1.86 20.63 -5.35
C ARG A 415 -0.65 21.38 -5.93
N ARG A 416 -0.86 22.11 -7.01
CA ARG A 416 0.19 22.91 -7.66
C ARG A 416 0.66 24.06 -6.79
N LEU A 417 -0.26 24.79 -6.19
CA LEU A 417 0.09 25.88 -5.26
C LEU A 417 0.97 25.34 -4.11
N LEU A 418 0.56 24.26 -3.46
CA LEU A 418 1.32 23.64 -2.38
C LEU A 418 2.72 23.19 -2.84
N LEU A 419 2.82 22.57 -4.01
CA LEU A 419 4.09 22.11 -4.55
C LEU A 419 5.00 23.27 -4.92
N ASP A 420 4.46 24.28 -5.61
CA ASP A 420 5.25 25.37 -6.19
C ASP A 420 5.69 26.39 -5.13
N GLU A 421 4.79 26.81 -4.24
CA GLU A 421 5.04 27.91 -3.30
C GLU A 421 5.51 27.41 -1.92
N ALA A 422 4.99 26.26 -1.46
CA ALA A 422 5.35 25.70 -0.16
C ALA A 422 6.32 24.53 -0.21
N GLY A 423 6.59 23.97 -1.39
CA GLY A 423 7.40 22.75 -1.51
C GLY A 423 6.76 21.56 -0.79
N ILE A 424 5.45 21.45 -0.86
CA ILE A 424 4.65 20.37 -0.23
C ILE A 424 3.97 19.56 -1.31
N ALA A 425 4.20 18.25 -1.32
CA ALA A 425 3.57 17.35 -2.27
C ALA A 425 2.51 16.48 -1.57
N VAL A 426 1.28 16.52 -2.06
CA VAL A 426 0.10 15.79 -1.56
C VAL A 426 -0.64 15.08 -2.69
N VAL A 427 -1.58 14.17 -2.38
CA VAL A 427 -2.35 13.42 -3.37
C VAL A 427 -3.83 13.78 -3.25
N PRO A 428 -4.48 14.32 -4.29
CA PRO A 428 -5.91 14.62 -4.27
C PRO A 428 -6.74 13.33 -4.27
N PHE A 429 -7.97 13.40 -3.73
CA PHE A 429 -8.86 12.24 -3.63
C PHE A 429 -9.31 11.71 -5.00
N GLN A 430 -9.22 12.52 -6.06
CA GLN A 430 -9.45 12.06 -7.45
C GLN A 430 -8.52 10.91 -7.86
N ALA A 431 -7.30 10.85 -7.31
CA ALA A 431 -6.39 9.73 -7.51
C ALA A 431 -6.89 8.39 -6.91
N PHE A 432 -7.97 8.45 -6.12
CA PHE A 432 -8.64 7.32 -5.48
C PHE A 432 -10.08 7.13 -5.97
N ALA A 433 -10.32 7.49 -7.24
CA ALA A 433 -11.57 7.35 -7.96
C ALA A 433 -12.74 8.22 -7.46
N LEU A 434 -12.51 9.24 -6.63
CA LEU A 434 -13.53 10.24 -6.32
C LEU A 434 -13.71 11.18 -7.52
N PRO A 435 -14.93 11.35 -8.06
CA PRO A 435 -15.12 12.12 -9.29
C PRO A 435 -15.21 13.64 -9.08
N HIS A 436 -15.35 14.09 -7.82
CA HIS A 436 -15.65 15.49 -7.51
C HIS A 436 -14.45 16.28 -7.02
N GLU A 437 -14.51 17.59 -7.22
CA GLU A 437 -13.62 18.58 -6.64
C GLU A 437 -14.17 18.99 -5.28
N ASP A 438 -13.56 18.51 -4.20
CA ASP A 438 -14.07 18.68 -2.84
C ASP A 438 -13.05 19.26 -1.85
N GLY A 439 -11.83 19.50 -2.34
CA GLY A 439 -10.74 20.02 -1.52
C GLY A 439 -10.04 18.95 -0.66
N TRP A 440 -10.43 17.67 -0.71
CA TRP A 440 -9.81 16.62 0.09
C TRP A 440 -8.55 16.05 -0.54
N PHE A 441 -7.54 15.81 0.31
CA PHE A 441 -6.24 15.27 -0.04
C PHE A 441 -5.79 14.21 0.95
N ARG A 442 -5.02 13.25 0.45
CA ARG A 442 -4.24 12.34 1.27
C ARG A 442 -2.86 12.91 1.53
N ILE A 443 -2.47 12.96 2.79
CA ILE A 443 -1.11 13.15 3.27
C ILE A 443 -0.57 11.80 3.76
N SER A 444 0.66 11.46 3.40
CA SER A 444 1.36 10.26 3.86
C SER A 444 2.61 10.64 4.63
N VAL A 445 2.80 10.02 5.80
CA VAL A 445 3.94 10.30 6.68
C VAL A 445 5.03 9.24 6.66
N GLY A 446 4.89 8.20 5.85
CA GLY A 446 5.81 7.06 5.86
C GLY A 446 7.23 7.38 5.35
N ALA A 447 7.39 8.46 4.56
CA ALA A 447 8.68 8.78 3.94
C ALA A 447 9.24 10.15 4.35
N VAL A 448 8.85 10.67 5.52
CA VAL A 448 9.28 11.99 5.99
C VAL A 448 9.68 11.95 7.47
N SER A 449 10.65 12.77 7.86
CA SER A 449 11.00 12.95 9.26
C SER A 449 10.01 13.89 9.99
N VAL A 450 10.01 13.86 11.32
CA VAL A 450 9.20 14.76 12.16
C VAL A 450 9.56 16.22 11.88
N GLU A 451 10.85 16.51 11.69
CA GLU A 451 11.35 17.86 11.38
C GLU A 451 10.84 18.35 10.03
N ALA A 452 10.84 17.49 9.01
CA ALA A 452 10.30 17.82 7.68
C ALA A 452 8.80 18.11 7.74
N VAL A 453 8.05 17.35 8.55
CA VAL A 453 6.62 17.58 8.80
C VAL A 453 6.40 18.95 9.47
N ARG A 454 7.18 19.27 10.51
CA ARG A 454 7.09 20.55 11.23
C ARG A 454 7.35 21.73 10.30
N ALA A 455 8.46 21.70 9.59
CA ALA A 455 8.80 22.74 8.61
C ALA A 455 7.77 22.83 7.47
N GLY A 456 7.19 21.71 7.07
CA GLY A 456 6.09 21.65 6.09
C GLY A 456 4.85 22.36 6.58
N LEU A 457 4.43 22.13 7.83
CA LEU A 457 3.28 22.79 8.45
C LEU A 457 3.47 24.31 8.52
N GLU A 458 4.65 24.80 8.89
CA GLU A 458 4.96 26.24 8.94
C GLU A 458 4.81 26.88 7.56
N ARG A 459 5.27 26.21 6.49
CA ARG A 459 5.10 26.73 5.12
C ARG A 459 3.64 26.70 4.65
N ILE A 460 2.87 25.67 5.02
CA ILE A 460 1.42 25.62 4.72
C ILE A 460 0.70 26.76 5.47
N GLU A 461 0.99 26.97 6.76
CA GLU A 461 0.39 28.02 7.56
C GLU A 461 0.70 29.41 6.97
N ALA A 462 1.96 29.66 6.63
CA ALA A 462 2.38 30.92 5.99
C ALA A 462 1.71 31.15 4.63
N LEU A 463 1.49 30.07 3.84
CA LEU A 463 0.86 30.15 2.53
C LEU A 463 -0.62 30.55 2.62
N PHE A 464 -1.35 29.98 3.57
CA PHE A 464 -2.80 30.20 3.73
C PHE A 464 -3.17 31.28 4.77
N SER A 465 -2.18 31.91 5.43
CA SER A 465 -2.41 32.91 6.48
C SER A 465 -3.20 34.14 6.01
N GLU A 466 -3.13 34.51 4.73
CA GLU A 466 -3.90 35.61 4.15
C GLU A 466 -5.43 35.35 4.11
N LEU A 467 -5.85 34.11 4.30
CA LEU A 467 -7.26 33.70 4.39
C LEU A 467 -7.80 33.74 5.83
N ALA A 468 -6.95 34.01 6.83
CA ALA A 468 -7.37 34.09 8.22
C ALA A 468 -8.31 35.33 8.38
N ARG A 469 -9.49 35.11 8.97
CA ARG A 469 -10.50 36.14 9.23
C ARG A 469 -10.65 36.37 10.73
#